data_728466dcee22e5e5d9ed953550242716
#
_entry.id   728466dcee22e5e5d9ed953550242716
#
_cell.length_a   1.000
_cell.length_b   1.000
_cell.length_c   1.000
_cell.angle_alpha   90.00
_cell.angle_beta   90.00
_cell.angle_gamma   90.00
#
_symmetry.space_group_name_H-M   'P 1'
#
loop_
_entity.id
_entity.type
_entity.pdbx_description
1 polymer ?
#
loop_
_entity_poly.entity_id
_entity_poly.type
_entity_poly.pdbx_seq_one_letter_code
_entity_poly.pdbx_strand_id
1 'polypeptide(L)'
;MEQPWPRPIPTIGDQSSASERSREPGAWALAADDQAALARVISGRRDIRRFRPDPVPDELLEELLCAAHQAPSVGHSQPWRFVVVRDPQTRVRAASLADAARIGQASLMDGESSRQLLDLDLEGIREAPLGLVVCCDRRSPAEGVLGRA
;
A
#
# COMPACT_ATOMS: atom_id res chain seq x y z
N MET A 1 -2.70 18.75 -13.53
CA MET A 1 -2.21 18.90 -12.15
C MET A 1 -0.92 18.08 -12.10
N GLU A 2 0.23 18.73 -12.03
CA GLU A 2 1.53 18.07 -11.90
C GLU A 2 1.53 17.24 -10.62
N GLN A 3 2.09 16.06 -10.68
CA GLN A 3 2.26 15.23 -9.49
C GLN A 3 3.23 15.92 -8.53
N PRO A 4 2.83 16.19 -7.28
CA PRO A 4 3.67 16.92 -6.33
C PRO A 4 4.91 16.12 -5.87
N TRP A 5 4.97 14.84 -6.21
CA TRP A 5 6.04 13.95 -5.77
C TRP A 5 7.10 13.81 -6.85
N PRO A 6 8.39 14.00 -6.52
CA PRO A 6 9.47 13.75 -7.47
C PRO A 6 9.42 12.28 -7.90
N ARG A 7 9.35 12.04 -9.20
CA ARG A 7 9.50 10.68 -9.71
C ARG A 7 10.93 10.23 -9.44
N PRO A 8 11.13 9.06 -8.80
CA PRO A 8 12.48 8.51 -8.70
C PRO A 8 13.08 8.41 -10.10
N ILE A 9 14.32 8.85 -10.25
CA ILE A 9 15.04 8.62 -11.50
C ILE A 9 15.18 7.10 -11.65
N PRO A 10 14.70 6.49 -12.76
CA PRO A 10 14.85 5.06 -12.93
C PRO A 10 16.34 4.73 -12.91
N THR A 11 16.78 4.01 -11.92
CA THR A 11 18.05 3.32 -12.01
C THR A 11 17.84 2.26 -13.08
N ILE A 12 18.46 2.43 -14.22
CA ILE A 12 18.49 1.39 -15.26
C ILE A 12 18.99 0.14 -14.56
N GLY A 13 18.23 -0.92 -14.63
CA GLY A 13 18.49 -2.14 -13.87
C GLY A 13 19.90 -2.66 -14.07
N ASP A 14 20.34 -3.47 -13.16
CA ASP A 14 21.64 -4.11 -13.19
C ASP A 14 21.93 -4.73 -14.58
N GLN A 15 22.96 -4.23 -15.25
CA GLN A 15 23.42 -4.72 -16.55
C GLN A 15 24.50 -5.79 -16.43
N SER A 16 24.86 -6.18 -15.20
CA SER A 16 25.86 -7.22 -14.99
C SER A 16 25.37 -8.59 -15.48
N SER A 17 26.28 -9.34 -16.08
CA SER A 17 26.01 -10.72 -16.49
C SER A 17 25.92 -11.66 -15.28
N ALA A 18 25.32 -12.83 -15.46
CA ALA A 18 25.27 -13.85 -14.42
C ALA A 18 26.68 -14.28 -13.96
N SER A 19 27.66 -14.27 -14.84
CA SER A 19 29.05 -14.60 -14.51
C SER A 19 29.73 -13.54 -13.66
N GLU A 20 29.44 -12.27 -13.90
CA GLU A 20 29.95 -11.17 -13.07
C GLU A 20 29.34 -11.22 -11.67
N ARG A 21 28.02 -11.44 -11.57
CA ARG A 21 27.34 -11.63 -10.27
C ARG A 21 27.86 -12.82 -9.48
N SER A 22 28.26 -13.90 -10.18
CA SER A 22 28.84 -15.09 -9.52
C SER A 22 30.23 -14.84 -8.94
N ARG A 23 30.98 -13.83 -9.42
CA ARG A 23 32.29 -13.46 -8.88
C ARG A 23 32.19 -12.68 -7.57
N GLU A 24 31.09 -11.92 -7.41
CA GLU A 24 30.85 -11.10 -6.24
C GLU A 24 29.44 -11.34 -5.68
N PRO A 25 29.15 -12.57 -5.22
CA PRO A 25 27.78 -12.93 -4.78
C PRO A 25 27.29 -12.12 -3.58
N GLY A 26 28.21 -11.56 -2.78
CA GLY A 26 27.88 -10.70 -1.63
C GLY A 26 27.56 -9.26 -2.00
N ALA A 27 27.88 -8.79 -3.22
CA ALA A 27 27.69 -7.39 -3.62
C ALA A 27 26.20 -6.98 -3.67
N TRP A 28 25.28 -7.94 -3.81
CA TRP A 28 23.84 -7.76 -3.90
C TRP A 28 23.10 -8.16 -2.62
N ALA A 29 23.82 -8.69 -1.65
CA ALA A 29 23.21 -9.10 -0.40
C ALA A 29 23.03 -7.90 0.53
N LEU A 30 21.87 -7.82 1.17
CA LEU A 30 21.68 -6.91 2.29
C LEU A 30 22.64 -7.29 3.44
N ALA A 31 23.09 -6.31 4.20
CA ALA A 31 23.82 -6.56 5.44
C ALA A 31 23.00 -7.46 6.40
N ALA A 32 23.67 -8.22 7.22
CA ALA A 32 23.00 -9.18 8.12
C ALA A 32 21.97 -8.50 9.04
N ASP A 33 22.27 -7.29 9.53
CA ASP A 33 21.38 -6.50 10.38
C ASP A 33 20.12 -6.04 9.61
N ASP A 34 20.27 -5.66 8.35
CA ASP A 34 19.14 -5.27 7.49
C ASP A 34 18.25 -6.47 7.17
N GLN A 35 18.83 -7.63 6.90
CA GLN A 35 18.10 -8.88 6.71
C GLN A 35 17.31 -9.25 7.97
N ALA A 36 17.93 -9.13 9.15
CA ALA A 36 17.27 -9.40 10.41
C ALA A 36 16.15 -8.39 10.70
N ALA A 37 16.35 -7.10 10.38
CA ALA A 37 15.33 -6.08 10.52
C ALA A 37 14.13 -6.36 9.61
N LEU A 38 14.36 -6.69 8.34
CA LEU A 38 13.33 -7.06 7.37
C LEU A 38 12.55 -8.29 7.85
N ALA A 39 13.24 -9.33 8.29
CA ALA A 39 12.61 -10.54 8.83
C ALA A 39 11.72 -10.23 10.05
N ARG A 40 12.17 -9.38 10.96
CA ARG A 40 11.36 -8.92 12.11
C ARG A 40 10.11 -8.17 11.66
N VAL A 41 10.21 -7.28 10.69
CA VAL A 41 9.06 -6.53 10.15
C VAL A 41 8.04 -7.48 9.54
N ILE A 42 8.48 -8.41 8.71
CA ILE A 42 7.60 -9.37 8.05
C ILE A 42 6.91 -10.29 9.07
N SER A 43 7.67 -10.88 9.99
CA SER A 43 7.13 -11.81 10.98
C SER A 43 6.29 -11.12 12.06
N GLY A 44 6.63 -9.89 12.41
CA GLY A 44 5.95 -9.08 13.42
C GLY A 44 4.69 -8.38 12.93
N ARG A 45 4.45 -8.35 11.62
CA ARG A 45 3.28 -7.68 11.05
C ARG A 45 1.98 -8.23 11.62
N ARG A 46 1.09 -7.30 12.00
CA ARG A 46 -0.27 -7.61 12.43
C ARG A 46 -1.28 -6.82 11.61
N ASP A 47 -2.47 -7.33 11.50
CA ASP A 47 -3.63 -6.61 10.99
C ASP A 47 -4.22 -5.78 12.13
N ILE A 48 -3.87 -4.50 12.14
CA ILE A 48 -4.34 -3.56 13.18
C ILE A 48 -5.67 -2.98 12.72
N ARG A 49 -6.71 -3.13 13.54
CA ARG A 49 -8.07 -2.67 13.26
C ARG A 49 -8.58 -1.64 14.25
N ARG A 50 -7.89 -1.47 15.37
CA ARG A 50 -8.18 -0.44 16.37
C ARG A 50 -7.06 0.58 16.38
N PHE A 51 -7.41 1.83 16.19
CA PHE A 51 -6.47 2.92 16.04
C PHE A 51 -6.57 3.88 17.21
N ARG A 52 -5.47 4.56 17.47
CA ARG A 52 -5.46 5.70 18.40
C ARG A 52 -6.13 6.89 17.71
N PRO A 53 -6.83 7.76 18.45
CA PRO A 53 -7.50 8.93 17.88
C PRO A 53 -6.56 10.09 17.57
N ASP A 54 -5.27 9.99 17.96
CA ASP A 54 -4.30 11.06 17.78
C ASP A 54 -4.14 11.42 16.30
N PRO A 55 -4.07 12.71 15.95
CA PRO A 55 -3.88 13.12 14.58
C PRO A 55 -2.53 12.63 14.03
N VAL A 56 -2.52 12.23 12.78
CA VAL A 56 -1.28 11.87 12.08
C VAL A 56 -0.60 13.16 11.62
N PRO A 57 0.65 13.44 12.06
CA PRO A 57 1.43 14.58 11.60
C PRO A 57 1.62 14.58 10.09
N ASP A 58 1.66 15.77 9.48
CA ASP A 58 1.83 15.89 8.04
C ASP A 58 3.18 15.35 7.57
N GLU A 59 4.23 15.57 8.35
CA GLU A 59 5.58 15.08 8.06
C GLU A 59 5.61 13.54 8.01
N LEU A 60 4.95 12.86 8.95
CA LEU A 60 4.85 11.40 8.95
C LEU A 60 4.05 10.89 7.75
N LEU A 61 2.97 11.57 7.38
CA LEU A 61 2.20 11.22 6.19
C LEU A 61 3.05 11.35 4.92
N GLU A 62 3.83 12.42 4.81
CA GLU A 62 4.75 12.63 3.69
C GLU A 62 5.79 11.51 3.60
N GLU A 63 6.42 11.14 4.71
CA GLU A 63 7.37 10.03 4.76
C GLU A 63 6.73 8.71 4.28
N LEU A 64 5.51 8.40 4.74
CA LEU A 64 4.78 7.20 4.33
C LEU A 64 4.43 7.21 2.84
N LEU A 65 4.00 8.34 2.31
CA LEU A 65 3.69 8.47 0.89
C LEU A 65 4.95 8.39 0.02
N CYS A 66 6.06 8.96 0.45
CA CYS A 66 7.36 8.83 -0.21
C CYS A 66 7.82 7.36 -0.23
N ALA A 67 7.70 6.64 0.88
CA ALA A 67 8.03 5.22 0.95
C ALA A 67 7.14 4.38 0.02
N ALA A 68 5.83 4.63 0.02
CA ALA A 68 4.88 3.95 -0.87
C ALA A 68 5.17 4.22 -2.35
N HIS A 69 5.63 5.43 -2.68
CA HIS A 69 5.96 5.82 -4.05
C HIS A 69 7.22 5.11 -4.60
N GLN A 70 8.06 4.54 -3.73
CA GLN A 70 9.23 3.75 -4.13
C GLN A 70 8.88 2.33 -4.57
N ALA A 71 7.62 1.91 -4.49
CA ALA A 71 7.19 0.60 -4.96
C ALA A 71 7.53 0.42 -6.45
N PRO A 72 7.98 -0.78 -6.87
CA PRO A 72 8.23 -1.05 -8.27
C PRO A 72 6.91 -1.10 -9.06
N SER A 73 6.96 -0.74 -10.34
CA SER A 73 5.83 -0.85 -11.26
C SER A 73 6.27 -1.29 -12.64
N VAL A 74 5.39 -1.97 -13.37
CA VAL A 74 5.67 -2.43 -14.73
C VAL A 74 5.99 -1.24 -15.64
N GLY A 75 7.14 -1.29 -16.31
CA GLY A 75 7.59 -0.20 -17.18
C GLY A 75 7.71 1.15 -16.46
N HIS A 76 7.89 1.14 -15.15
CA HIS A 76 7.95 2.36 -14.32
C HIS A 76 6.72 3.27 -14.48
N SER A 77 5.56 2.66 -14.73
CA SER A 77 4.29 3.38 -14.99
C SER A 77 3.74 4.12 -13.77
N GLN A 78 4.07 3.66 -12.55
CA GLN A 78 3.64 4.25 -11.27
C GLN A 78 2.15 4.63 -11.28
N PRO A 79 1.25 3.66 -11.53
CA PRO A 79 -0.15 3.94 -11.83
C PRO A 79 -0.98 4.32 -10.60
N TRP A 80 -0.38 4.36 -9.43
CA TRP A 80 -1.09 4.67 -8.19
C TRP A 80 -1.40 6.15 -8.02
N ARG A 81 -2.50 6.39 -7.33
CA ARG A 81 -2.90 7.70 -6.83
C ARG A 81 -3.31 7.52 -5.37
N PHE A 82 -2.87 8.44 -4.54
CA PHE A 82 -3.21 8.44 -3.11
C PHE A 82 -4.25 9.52 -2.84
N VAL A 83 -5.34 9.14 -2.19
CA VAL A 83 -6.36 10.07 -1.71
C VAL A 83 -6.35 10.06 -0.20
N VAL A 84 -5.99 11.19 0.39
CA VAL A 84 -5.95 11.36 1.85
C VAL A 84 -7.32 11.82 2.34
N VAL A 85 -7.94 11.04 3.22
CA VAL A 85 -9.27 11.28 3.76
C VAL A 85 -9.13 11.71 5.22
N ARG A 86 -9.17 13.01 5.48
CA ARG A 86 -9.12 13.58 6.84
C ARG A 86 -10.51 13.88 7.40
N ASP A 87 -11.49 14.11 6.53
CA ASP A 87 -12.85 14.44 6.94
C ASP A 87 -13.53 13.26 7.63
N PRO A 88 -13.97 13.43 8.91
CA PRO A 88 -14.63 12.36 9.66
C PRO A 88 -15.93 11.88 9.02
N GLN A 89 -16.70 12.78 8.41
CA GLN A 89 -17.98 12.41 7.80
C GLN A 89 -17.77 11.52 6.58
N THR A 90 -16.74 11.78 5.80
CA THR A 90 -16.35 10.92 4.67
C THR A 90 -15.94 9.53 5.15
N ARG A 91 -15.21 9.41 6.26
CA ARG A 91 -14.86 8.11 6.86
C ARG A 91 -16.08 7.35 7.37
N VAL A 92 -17.00 8.04 8.05
CA VAL A 92 -18.27 7.44 8.48
C VAL A 92 -19.08 6.91 7.29
N ARG A 93 -19.16 7.66 6.20
CA ARG A 93 -19.84 7.21 4.98
C ARG A 93 -19.15 6.01 4.35
N ALA A 94 -17.80 6.01 4.31
CA ALA A 94 -17.03 4.87 3.80
C ALA A 94 -17.26 3.61 4.66
N ALA A 95 -17.27 3.74 5.99
CA ALA A 95 -17.59 2.65 6.91
C ALA A 95 -19.00 2.08 6.66
N SER A 96 -19.99 2.96 6.50
CA SER A 96 -21.36 2.53 6.22
C SER A 96 -21.49 1.79 4.88
N LEU A 97 -20.76 2.21 3.86
CA LEU A 97 -20.72 1.51 2.57
C LEU A 97 -20.02 0.15 2.68
N ALA A 98 -18.93 0.08 3.45
CA ALA A 98 -18.24 -1.19 3.72
C ALA A 98 -19.14 -2.18 4.47
N ASP A 99 -19.88 -1.71 5.48
CA ASP A 99 -20.84 -2.53 6.22
C ASP A 99 -21.97 -3.04 5.33
N ALA A 100 -22.55 -2.19 4.51
CA ALA A 100 -23.60 -2.59 3.57
C ALA A 100 -23.09 -3.64 2.57
N ALA A 101 -21.87 -3.46 2.02
CA ALA A 101 -21.26 -4.43 1.12
C ALA A 101 -20.98 -5.76 1.84
N ARG A 102 -20.46 -5.72 3.06
CA ARG A 102 -20.21 -6.90 3.91
C ARG A 102 -21.48 -7.70 4.17
N ILE A 103 -22.55 -7.04 4.56
CA ILE A 103 -23.87 -7.67 4.81
C ILE A 103 -24.39 -8.30 3.51
N GLY A 104 -24.33 -7.56 2.39
CA GLY A 104 -24.74 -8.08 1.10
C GLY A 104 -23.94 -9.31 0.67
N GLN A 105 -22.62 -9.32 0.89
CA GLN A 105 -21.76 -10.46 0.59
C GLN A 105 -22.06 -11.66 1.50
N ALA A 106 -22.24 -11.42 2.80
CA ALA A 106 -22.56 -12.46 3.78
C ALA A 106 -23.85 -13.22 3.44
N SER A 107 -24.84 -12.53 2.87
CA SER A 107 -26.10 -13.15 2.45
C SER A 107 -25.97 -14.15 1.29
N LEU A 108 -24.84 -14.14 0.58
CA LEU A 108 -24.55 -15.03 -0.55
C LEU A 108 -23.64 -16.21 -0.16
N MET A 109 -23.22 -16.28 1.11
CA MET A 109 -22.26 -17.28 1.62
C MET A 109 -22.97 -18.33 2.47
N ASP A 110 -22.29 -19.46 2.71
CA ASP A 110 -22.72 -20.45 3.70
C ASP A 110 -22.72 -19.89 5.13
N GLY A 111 -23.43 -20.54 6.06
CA GLY A 111 -23.65 -19.99 7.39
C GLY A 111 -22.40 -19.82 8.25
N GLU A 112 -21.33 -20.58 8.03
CA GLU A 112 -20.07 -20.46 8.77
C GLU A 112 -19.22 -19.32 8.21
N SER A 113 -19.01 -19.29 6.91
CA SER A 113 -18.28 -18.22 6.21
C SER A 113 -18.97 -16.86 6.38
N SER A 114 -20.31 -16.84 6.37
CA SER A 114 -21.11 -15.64 6.64
C SER A 114 -20.85 -15.08 8.04
N ARG A 115 -20.85 -15.94 9.09
CA ARG A 115 -20.54 -15.50 10.45
C ARG A 115 -19.11 -14.95 10.54
N GLN A 116 -18.12 -15.65 10.00
CA GLN A 116 -16.74 -15.19 10.01
C GLN A 116 -16.57 -13.82 9.34
N LEU A 117 -17.28 -13.58 8.23
CA LEU A 117 -17.27 -12.30 7.56
C LEU A 117 -17.94 -11.20 8.40
N LEU A 118 -19.07 -11.50 9.04
CA LEU A 118 -19.82 -10.55 9.86
C LEU A 118 -19.09 -10.22 11.19
N ASP A 119 -18.28 -11.13 11.71
CA ASP A 119 -17.46 -10.93 12.91
C ASP A 119 -16.23 -10.05 12.68
N LEU A 120 -15.92 -9.69 11.42
CA LEU A 120 -14.84 -8.78 11.14
C LEU A 120 -15.10 -7.39 11.70
N ASP A 121 -14.19 -6.91 12.55
CA ASP A 121 -14.22 -5.54 13.05
C ASP A 121 -13.78 -4.56 11.96
N LEU A 122 -14.69 -3.70 11.50
CA LEU A 122 -14.45 -2.64 10.52
C LEU A 122 -14.50 -1.23 11.13
N GLU A 123 -14.66 -1.12 12.46
CA GLU A 123 -14.74 0.17 13.14
C GLU A 123 -13.50 1.04 12.92
N GLY A 124 -12.35 0.42 12.63
CA GLY A 124 -11.14 1.12 12.28
C GLY A 124 -11.30 2.09 11.10
N ILE A 125 -12.19 1.84 10.14
CA ILE A 125 -12.47 2.76 9.02
C ILE A 125 -13.07 4.07 9.55
N ARG A 126 -13.91 3.99 10.58
CA ARG A 126 -14.62 5.11 11.20
C ARG A 126 -13.74 5.84 12.20
N GLU A 127 -13.03 5.10 13.03
CA GLU A 127 -12.28 5.60 14.19
C GLU A 127 -10.89 6.14 13.86
N ALA A 128 -10.24 5.60 12.81
CA ALA A 128 -8.91 6.07 12.43
C ALA A 128 -8.89 7.59 12.18
N PRO A 129 -7.85 8.31 12.65
CA PRO A 129 -7.76 9.76 12.49
C PRO A 129 -7.57 10.19 11.03
N LEU A 130 -7.12 9.25 10.18
CA LEU A 130 -6.84 9.45 8.77
C LEU A 130 -7.12 8.18 7.98
N GLY A 131 -7.73 8.31 6.81
CA GLY A 131 -7.86 7.25 5.82
C GLY A 131 -6.96 7.52 4.62
N LEU A 132 -6.37 6.47 4.07
CA LEU A 132 -5.59 6.55 2.83
C LEU A 132 -6.18 5.59 1.81
N VAL A 133 -6.71 6.13 0.71
CA VAL A 133 -7.22 5.32 -0.40
C VAL A 133 -6.16 5.25 -1.48
N VAL A 134 -5.73 4.04 -1.81
CA VAL A 134 -4.78 3.77 -2.88
C VAL A 134 -5.56 3.39 -4.12
N CYS A 135 -5.50 4.24 -5.14
CA CYS A 135 -6.20 4.04 -6.41
C CYS A 135 -5.21 3.61 -7.50
N CYS A 136 -5.68 2.79 -8.44
CA CYS A 136 -4.95 2.47 -9.64
C CYS A 136 -5.51 3.28 -10.81
N ASP A 137 -4.65 4.06 -11.48
CA ASP A 137 -4.99 4.74 -12.71
C ASP A 137 -4.84 3.77 -13.89
N ARG A 138 -5.97 3.34 -14.43
CA ARG A 138 -6.04 2.35 -15.52
C ARG A 138 -5.95 2.96 -16.93
N ARG A 139 -5.75 4.26 -17.02
CA ARG A 139 -5.52 4.90 -18.33
C ARG A 139 -4.21 4.43 -18.92
N SER A 140 -4.11 4.47 -20.25
CA SER A 140 -2.86 4.14 -20.93
C SER A 140 -1.71 4.98 -20.37
N PRO A 141 -0.55 4.38 -20.11
CA PRO A 141 0.62 5.14 -19.69
C PRO A 141 0.99 6.20 -20.74
N ALA A 142 1.67 7.26 -20.30
CA ALA A 142 2.23 8.26 -21.20
C ALA A 142 3.18 7.59 -22.22
N GLU A 143 3.36 8.23 -23.39
CA GLU A 143 4.33 7.75 -24.39
C GLU A 143 5.69 7.44 -23.76
N GLY A 144 6.27 6.31 -24.11
CA GLY A 144 7.56 5.86 -23.59
C GLY A 144 7.52 5.03 -22.31
N VAL A 145 6.34 4.78 -21.74
CA VAL A 145 6.18 3.89 -20.57
C VAL A 145 5.74 2.50 -21.05
N LEU A 146 6.53 1.48 -20.70
CA LEU A 146 6.20 0.08 -20.99
C LEU A 146 5.28 -0.45 -19.88
N GLY A 147 4.13 -0.99 -20.27
CA GLY A 147 3.21 -1.65 -19.37
C GLY A 147 1.83 -1.00 -19.32
N ARG A 148 0.87 -1.81 -18.90
CA ARG A 148 -0.50 -1.38 -18.61
C ARG A 148 -0.78 -1.62 -17.13
N ALA A 149 -1.42 -0.67 -16.49
CA ALA A 149 -1.95 -0.87 -15.16
C ALA A 149 -3.13 -1.86 -15.19
#